data_8a9f2cc1088bd9f4fb4ce61a2147877e
#
_entry.id   8a9f2cc1088bd9f4fb4ce61a2147877e
#
_cell.length_a   1.000
_cell.length_b   1.000
_cell.length_c   1.000
_cell.angle_alpha   90.00
_cell.angle_beta   90.00
_cell.angle_gamma   90.00
#
_symmetry.space_group_name_H-M   'P 1'
#
loop_
_entity.id
_entity.type
_entity.pdbx_description
1 polymer ?
#
loop_
_entity_poly.entity_id
_entity_poly.type
_entity_poly.pdbx_seq_one_letter_code
_entity_poly.pdbx_strand_id
1 'polypeptide(L)'
;NGKVMAAYLGYEFVDAAEVIRFDKNGNLDSEKTDKLLNKRLSKCENAVVPGFYGAKDDGTVTTFSRGGSDVTGSLVAKAIKADMYENWTDVSGFLVTDPRIVKNPAVIETITYRELRELSYMGATVLHEDAIFPVRKEGIPINIRNTNRPEDKGTFIVESTCRKPKYTITGIAGKKGFCSINIEKSMMNSEIGFGRKVLQVFEDQGISFEHVPSGIDTMTVYVHQDEFEEKEQQVIAGIHRLVQPDFVEMESDLALIAVVGRGMKSTRGTAGRIFSALAHANVNVKMIDQGSSEWNIIIGVRNEDFEKAIKAIYDIFVTTQL
;
A
#
# COMPACT_ATOMS: atom_id res chain seq x y z
N ASN A 1 22.33 -22.28 3.85
CA ASN A 1 22.97 -21.14 3.16
C ASN A 1 23.66 -20.17 4.15
N GLY A 2 22.99 -19.69 5.23
CA GLY A 2 23.56 -18.71 6.17
C GLY A 2 24.93 -19.09 6.75
N LYS A 3 25.09 -20.33 7.22
CA LYS A 3 26.39 -20.84 7.74
C LYS A 3 27.50 -20.85 6.67
N VAL A 4 27.14 -21.24 5.43
CA VAL A 4 28.09 -21.24 4.29
C VAL A 4 28.51 -19.81 3.95
N MET A 5 27.54 -18.90 3.92
CA MET A 5 27.79 -17.49 3.63
C MET A 5 28.65 -16.84 4.72
N ALA A 6 28.35 -17.11 5.99
CA ALA A 6 29.15 -16.61 7.11
C ALA A 6 30.62 -17.07 7.01
N ALA A 7 30.82 -18.35 6.75
CA ALA A 7 32.17 -18.90 6.56
C ALA A 7 32.89 -18.31 5.34
N TYR A 8 32.19 -18.12 4.21
CA TYR A 8 32.74 -17.53 3.00
C TYR A 8 33.16 -16.08 3.19
N LEU A 9 32.37 -15.28 3.91
CA LEU A 9 32.64 -13.87 4.17
C LEU A 9 33.60 -13.64 5.35
N GLY A 10 33.87 -14.65 6.17
CA GLY A 10 34.58 -14.50 7.44
C GLY A 10 33.79 -13.76 8.51
N TYR A 11 32.46 -13.78 8.44
CA TYR A 11 31.53 -13.12 9.36
C TYR A 11 31.02 -14.08 10.44
N GLU A 12 30.57 -13.54 11.56
CA GLU A 12 29.95 -14.37 12.59
C GLU A 12 28.56 -14.90 12.11
N PHE A 13 28.31 -16.19 12.36
CA PHE A 13 26.98 -16.77 12.18
C PHE A 13 26.13 -16.56 13.43
N VAL A 14 24.97 -15.96 13.29
CA VAL A 14 23.98 -15.79 14.37
C VAL A 14 22.70 -16.49 13.96
N ASP A 15 22.36 -17.59 14.66
CA ASP A 15 21.14 -18.33 14.35
C ASP A 15 19.89 -17.49 14.72
N ALA A 16 18.99 -17.34 13.77
CA ALA A 16 17.74 -16.59 13.99
C ALA A 16 16.91 -17.19 15.14
N ALA A 17 16.96 -18.51 15.34
CA ALA A 17 16.29 -19.18 16.45
C ALA A 17 16.81 -18.77 17.85
N GLU A 18 18.04 -18.25 17.95
CA GLU A 18 18.59 -17.75 19.20
C GLU A 18 18.12 -16.33 19.55
N VAL A 19 17.81 -15.52 18.55
CA VAL A 19 17.59 -14.06 18.69
C VAL A 19 16.23 -13.57 18.30
N ILE A 20 15.44 -14.32 17.50
CA ILE A 20 14.07 -13.99 17.13
C ILE A 20 13.11 -14.89 17.89
N ARG A 21 12.20 -14.31 18.65
CA ARG A 21 11.27 -15.01 19.52
C ARG A 21 9.83 -14.83 19.14
N PHE A 22 9.09 -15.95 19.24
CA PHE A 22 7.65 -15.99 19.05
C PHE A 22 6.98 -16.38 20.37
N ASP A 23 5.79 -15.85 20.62
CA ASP A 23 4.94 -16.24 21.72
C ASP A 23 4.34 -17.67 21.52
N LYS A 24 3.56 -18.13 22.48
CA LYS A 24 2.90 -19.45 22.44
C LYS A 24 1.91 -19.55 21.27
N ASN A 25 1.34 -18.43 20.83
CA ASN A 25 0.36 -18.37 19.74
C ASN A 25 1.03 -18.25 18.36
N GLY A 26 2.36 -18.08 18.30
CA GLY A 26 3.11 -17.90 17.05
C GLY A 26 3.23 -16.45 16.60
N ASN A 27 2.88 -15.48 17.44
CA ASN A 27 3.11 -14.07 17.16
C ASN A 27 4.53 -13.66 17.55
N LEU A 28 5.11 -12.70 16.83
CA LEU A 28 6.43 -12.15 17.14
C LEU A 28 6.44 -11.45 18.51
N ASP A 29 7.32 -11.90 19.41
CA ASP A 29 7.66 -11.17 20.63
C ASP A 29 8.72 -10.10 20.31
N SER A 30 8.25 -8.92 19.92
CA SER A 30 9.13 -7.83 19.48
C SER A 30 10.08 -7.35 20.55
N GLU A 31 9.65 -7.25 21.82
CA GLU A 31 10.51 -6.74 22.91
C GLU A 31 11.64 -7.71 23.24
N LYS A 32 11.32 -8.99 23.31
CA LYS A 32 12.31 -10.02 23.59
C LYS A 32 13.29 -10.17 22.43
N THR A 33 12.78 -10.14 21.20
CA THR A 33 13.58 -10.15 19.97
C THR A 33 14.55 -8.98 19.93
N ASP A 34 14.10 -7.75 20.14
CA ASP A 34 14.93 -6.55 20.15
C ASP A 34 16.09 -6.65 21.18
N LYS A 35 15.77 -7.10 22.40
CA LYS A 35 16.78 -7.28 23.46
C LYS A 35 17.83 -8.32 23.09
N LEU A 36 17.42 -9.46 22.54
CA LEU A 36 18.31 -10.54 22.17
C LEU A 36 19.18 -10.17 20.96
N LEU A 37 18.60 -9.60 19.93
CA LEU A 37 19.31 -9.11 18.74
C LEU A 37 20.36 -8.06 19.13
N ASN A 38 19.96 -7.01 19.88
CA ASN A 38 20.89 -5.99 20.33
C ASN A 38 22.04 -6.57 21.15
N LYS A 39 21.75 -7.40 22.16
CA LYS A 39 22.75 -8.05 23.01
C LYS A 39 23.72 -8.91 22.22
N ARG A 40 23.24 -9.61 21.19
CA ARG A 40 24.06 -10.54 20.39
C ARG A 40 24.90 -9.81 19.36
N LEU A 41 24.25 -8.89 18.61
CA LEU A 41 24.88 -8.19 17.48
C LEU A 41 25.80 -7.04 17.91
N SER A 42 25.59 -6.44 19.08
CA SER A 42 26.53 -5.41 19.62
C SER A 42 27.95 -5.92 19.88
N LYS A 43 28.16 -7.24 19.85
CA LYS A 43 29.45 -7.89 20.02
C LYS A 43 30.11 -8.29 18.71
N CYS A 44 29.41 -8.15 17.60
CA CYS A 44 29.87 -8.53 16.27
C CYS A 44 30.22 -7.28 15.48
N GLU A 45 31.36 -7.27 14.80
CA GLU A 45 31.65 -6.26 13.77
C GLU A 45 30.82 -6.53 12.51
N ASN A 46 30.75 -7.80 12.10
CA ASN A 46 29.95 -8.26 10.97
C ASN A 46 29.28 -9.59 11.32
N ALA A 47 28.02 -9.76 10.91
CA ALA A 47 27.26 -10.98 11.17
C ALA A 47 26.39 -11.39 9.98
N VAL A 48 26.14 -12.69 9.85
CA VAL A 48 25.15 -13.28 8.96
C VAL A 48 24.03 -13.85 9.82
N VAL A 49 22.82 -13.29 9.67
CA VAL A 49 21.60 -13.77 10.34
C VAL A 49 20.68 -14.34 9.27
N PRO A 50 20.37 -15.66 9.28
CA PRO A 50 19.42 -16.21 8.33
C PRO A 50 18.01 -15.66 8.59
N GLY A 51 17.25 -15.40 7.51
CA GLY A 51 15.93 -14.80 7.59
C GLY A 51 14.80 -15.83 7.71
N PHE A 52 13.57 -15.34 7.78
CA PHE A 52 12.24 -15.97 7.75
C PHE A 52 11.82 -16.84 8.94
N TYR A 53 12.65 -17.12 9.93
CA TYR A 53 12.31 -17.95 11.08
C TYR A 53 12.86 -17.38 12.40
N GLY A 54 12.38 -17.94 13.49
CA GLY A 54 12.86 -17.77 14.85
C GLY A 54 12.42 -18.99 15.69
N ALA A 55 12.31 -18.84 17.00
CA ALA A 55 11.87 -19.92 17.88
C ALA A 55 10.93 -19.44 18.98
N LYS A 56 10.06 -20.33 19.46
CA LYS A 56 9.31 -20.18 20.70
C LYS A 56 10.22 -20.43 21.91
N ASP A 57 9.72 -20.17 23.12
CA ASP A 57 10.49 -20.37 24.36
C ASP A 57 10.83 -21.83 24.62
N ASP A 58 10.04 -22.77 24.14
CA ASP A 58 10.28 -24.21 24.21
C ASP A 58 11.31 -24.72 23.19
N GLY A 59 11.88 -23.83 22.36
CA GLY A 59 12.82 -24.17 21.30
C GLY A 59 12.19 -24.57 19.97
N THR A 60 10.86 -24.62 19.87
CA THR A 60 10.16 -24.96 18.63
C THR A 60 10.41 -23.87 17.59
N VAL A 61 10.98 -24.24 16.44
CA VAL A 61 11.20 -23.33 15.31
C VAL A 61 9.86 -22.92 14.70
N THR A 62 9.70 -21.63 14.51
CA THR A 62 8.50 -21.01 13.94
C THR A 62 8.91 -20.06 12.82
N THR A 63 8.15 -20.04 11.73
CA THR A 63 8.39 -19.17 10.57
C THR A 63 7.42 -18.00 10.55
N PHE A 64 7.83 -16.89 9.93
CA PHE A 64 6.90 -15.82 9.58
C PHE A 64 5.95 -16.29 8.49
N SER A 65 4.73 -15.76 8.49
CA SER A 65 3.68 -16.17 7.55
C SER A 65 3.99 -15.74 6.10
N ARG A 66 4.59 -14.57 5.90
CA ARG A 66 4.95 -14.00 4.59
C ARG A 66 6.05 -12.94 4.75
N GLY A 67 6.89 -12.79 3.70
CA GLY A 67 7.94 -11.76 3.68
C GLY A 67 8.95 -11.88 4.83
N GLY A 68 9.13 -13.08 5.41
CA GLY A 68 9.87 -13.28 6.64
C GLY A 68 11.33 -12.87 6.60
N SER A 69 11.98 -12.96 5.43
CA SER A 69 13.36 -12.48 5.26
C SER A 69 13.43 -10.96 5.36
N ASP A 70 12.46 -10.25 4.76
CA ASP A 70 12.38 -8.78 4.82
C ASP A 70 12.07 -8.32 6.25
N VAL A 71 11.16 -9.03 6.95
CA VAL A 71 10.85 -8.77 8.36
C VAL A 71 12.10 -8.99 9.23
N THR A 72 12.84 -10.07 8.99
CA THR A 72 14.09 -10.35 9.72
C THR A 72 15.11 -9.23 9.54
N GLY A 73 15.34 -8.79 8.28
CA GLY A 73 16.24 -7.68 7.99
C GLY A 73 15.83 -6.38 8.69
N SER A 74 14.54 -6.08 8.71
CA SER A 74 13.97 -4.93 9.38
C SER A 74 14.14 -4.99 10.90
N LEU A 75 13.93 -6.15 11.53
CA LEU A 75 14.14 -6.36 12.97
C LEU A 75 15.61 -6.20 13.34
N VAL A 76 16.52 -6.76 12.55
CA VAL A 76 17.97 -6.60 12.73
C VAL A 76 18.37 -5.15 12.63
N ALA A 77 17.96 -4.45 11.57
CA ALA A 77 18.26 -3.04 11.36
C ALA A 77 17.78 -2.17 12.53
N LYS A 78 16.55 -2.41 13.01
CA LYS A 78 16.01 -1.74 14.20
C LYS A 78 16.85 -2.00 15.44
N ALA A 79 17.15 -3.27 15.73
CA ALA A 79 17.85 -3.66 16.97
C ALA A 79 19.25 -3.08 17.08
N ILE A 80 19.97 -2.93 15.97
CA ILE A 80 21.32 -2.33 15.94
C ILE A 80 21.29 -0.81 15.67
N LYS A 81 20.10 -0.21 15.49
CA LYS A 81 19.93 1.20 15.10
C LYS A 81 20.73 1.55 13.84
N ALA A 82 20.54 0.74 12.80
CA ALA A 82 21.26 0.90 11.54
C ALA A 82 21.04 2.29 10.92
N ASP A 83 22.05 2.81 10.23
CA ASP A 83 21.95 4.06 9.46
C ASP A 83 21.04 3.87 8.23
N MET A 84 20.96 2.65 7.72
CA MET A 84 20.15 2.27 6.55
C MET A 84 19.86 0.77 6.55
N TYR A 85 18.68 0.41 6.03
CA TYR A 85 18.33 -0.97 5.67
C TYR A 85 18.30 -1.11 4.15
N GLU A 86 19.26 -1.81 3.56
CA GLU A 86 19.21 -2.18 2.14
C GLU A 86 18.46 -3.50 1.94
N ASN A 87 17.39 -3.46 1.16
CA ASN A 87 16.63 -4.64 0.75
C ASN A 87 16.97 -4.99 -0.70
N TRP A 88 17.71 -6.07 -0.89
CA TRP A 88 18.15 -6.54 -2.18
C TRP A 88 17.17 -7.57 -2.76
N THR A 89 16.59 -7.24 -3.91
CA THR A 89 15.54 -8.02 -4.59
C THR A 89 15.85 -8.11 -6.10
N ASP A 90 14.91 -8.56 -6.91
CA ASP A 90 15.06 -8.71 -8.37
C ASP A 90 14.56 -7.49 -9.16
N VAL A 91 14.12 -6.43 -8.49
CA VAL A 91 13.67 -5.18 -9.11
C VAL A 91 14.51 -3.98 -8.67
N SER A 92 14.68 -2.99 -9.55
CA SER A 92 15.48 -1.78 -9.30
C SER A 92 14.71 -0.69 -8.52
N GLY A 93 13.84 -1.07 -7.60
CA GLY A 93 13.03 -0.17 -6.80
C GLY A 93 11.56 -0.09 -7.25
N PHE A 94 10.85 0.93 -6.76
CA PHE A 94 9.47 1.18 -7.13
C PHE A 94 9.37 1.92 -8.46
N LEU A 95 8.42 1.52 -9.28
CA LEU A 95 8.10 2.18 -10.54
C LEU A 95 6.93 3.15 -10.36
N VAL A 96 6.92 4.23 -11.15
CA VAL A 96 5.83 5.22 -11.11
C VAL A 96 4.47 4.58 -11.45
N THR A 97 4.46 3.54 -12.26
CA THR A 97 3.26 2.75 -12.56
C THR A 97 3.63 1.31 -12.94
N ASP A 98 2.61 0.47 -13.13
CA ASP A 98 2.76 -0.94 -13.49
C ASP A 98 3.45 -1.11 -14.87
N PRO A 99 4.58 -1.84 -14.95
CA PRO A 99 5.31 -2.07 -16.21
C PRO A 99 4.53 -2.93 -17.23
N ARG A 100 3.46 -3.60 -16.79
CA ARG A 100 2.55 -4.35 -17.66
C ARG A 100 1.62 -3.40 -18.43
N ILE A 101 1.36 -2.19 -17.90
CA ILE A 101 0.50 -1.18 -18.49
C ILE A 101 1.32 -0.16 -19.29
N VAL A 102 2.40 0.37 -18.71
CA VAL A 102 3.29 1.33 -19.38
C VAL A 102 4.65 0.67 -19.57
N LYS A 103 5.13 0.61 -20.80
CA LYS A 103 6.43 0.01 -21.12
C LYS A 103 7.58 0.87 -20.55
N ASN A 104 8.46 0.27 -19.76
CA ASN A 104 9.63 0.91 -19.12
C ASN A 104 9.25 2.20 -18.33
N PRO A 105 8.37 2.11 -17.33
CA PRO A 105 8.00 3.28 -16.57
C PRO A 105 9.19 3.82 -15.76
N ALA A 106 9.14 5.10 -15.40
CA ALA A 106 10.19 5.74 -14.62
C ALA A 106 10.30 5.11 -13.22
N VAL A 107 11.53 5.07 -12.69
CA VAL A 107 11.79 4.63 -11.32
C VAL A 107 11.55 5.78 -10.35
N ILE A 108 10.94 5.50 -9.21
CA ILE A 108 10.77 6.44 -8.11
C ILE A 108 12.08 6.49 -7.31
N GLU A 109 12.78 7.62 -7.33
CA GLU A 109 14.05 7.76 -6.60
C GLU A 109 13.86 7.78 -5.08
N THR A 110 12.83 8.50 -4.61
CA THR A 110 12.53 8.63 -3.19
C THR A 110 11.03 8.67 -2.97
N ILE A 111 10.56 7.83 -2.06
CA ILE A 111 9.16 7.73 -1.64
C ILE A 111 9.07 7.84 -0.13
N THR A 112 8.03 8.49 0.38
CA THR A 112 7.75 8.47 1.83
C THR A 112 6.95 7.24 2.20
N TYR A 113 7.02 6.80 3.47
CA TYR A 113 6.20 5.71 3.96
C TYR A 113 4.71 5.92 3.73
N ARG A 114 4.26 7.17 3.79
CA ARG A 114 2.86 7.51 3.53
C ARG A 114 2.49 7.29 2.07
N GLU A 115 3.29 7.80 1.13
CA GLU A 115 3.07 7.58 -0.31
C GLU A 115 3.13 6.10 -0.68
N LEU A 116 4.09 5.38 -0.07
CA LEU A 116 4.23 3.94 -0.28
C LEU A 116 2.97 3.20 0.16
N ARG A 117 2.40 3.53 1.31
CA ARG A 117 1.18 2.90 1.82
C ARG A 117 -0.01 3.11 0.87
N GLU A 118 -0.20 4.32 0.36
CA GLU A 118 -1.25 4.63 -0.62
C GLU A 118 -1.10 3.79 -1.90
N LEU A 119 0.13 3.71 -2.45
CA LEU A 119 0.40 2.92 -3.65
C LEU A 119 0.28 1.41 -3.41
N SER A 120 0.78 0.92 -2.27
CA SER A 120 0.73 -0.51 -1.93
C SER A 120 -0.71 -1.01 -1.73
N TYR A 121 -1.56 -0.20 -1.11
CA TYR A 121 -2.97 -0.51 -0.94
C TYR A 121 -3.66 -0.73 -2.28
N MET A 122 -3.31 0.08 -3.27
CA MET A 122 -3.81 -0.02 -4.65
C MET A 122 -3.03 -1.01 -5.53
N GLY A 123 -2.17 -1.87 -4.95
CA GLY A 123 -1.55 -3.01 -5.61
C GLY A 123 -0.11 -2.84 -6.09
N ALA A 124 0.51 -1.67 -5.89
CA ALA A 124 1.93 -1.47 -6.18
C ALA A 124 2.82 -2.05 -5.05
N THR A 125 2.93 -3.36 -4.95
CA THR A 125 3.62 -4.03 -3.84
C THR A 125 5.00 -4.51 -4.28
N VAL A 126 6.07 -4.02 -3.63
CA VAL A 126 7.44 -4.52 -3.75
C VAL A 126 7.92 -5.09 -2.42
N LEU A 127 7.50 -4.50 -1.30
CA LEU A 127 7.88 -4.90 0.05
C LEU A 127 6.63 -5.10 0.91
N HIS A 128 6.62 -6.12 1.75
CA HIS A 128 5.50 -6.40 2.65
C HIS A 128 5.40 -5.34 3.77
N GLU A 129 4.19 -4.91 4.14
CA GLU A 129 3.99 -3.87 5.17
C GLU A 129 4.62 -4.25 6.53
N ASP A 130 4.54 -5.52 6.93
CA ASP A 130 5.11 -6.01 8.17
C ASP A 130 6.64 -5.84 8.24
N ALA A 131 7.31 -5.85 7.08
CA ALA A 131 8.75 -5.61 6.98
C ALA A 131 9.12 -4.14 7.15
N ILE A 132 8.19 -3.24 6.90
CA ILE A 132 8.43 -1.79 6.97
C ILE A 132 8.26 -1.27 8.39
N PHE A 133 7.32 -1.82 9.14
CA PHE A 133 6.90 -1.30 10.44
C PHE A 133 8.04 -1.15 11.48
N PRO A 134 8.95 -2.14 11.69
CA PRO A 134 10.02 -2.03 12.68
C PRO A 134 10.98 -0.86 12.39
N VAL A 135 11.45 -0.70 11.15
CA VAL A 135 12.41 0.35 10.76
C VAL A 135 11.75 1.72 10.64
N ARG A 136 10.48 1.78 10.23
CA ARG A 136 9.72 3.03 10.19
C ARG A 136 9.62 3.69 11.55
N LYS A 137 9.31 2.91 12.60
CA LYS A 137 9.18 3.42 13.96
C LYS A 137 10.46 4.08 14.48
N GLU A 138 11.61 3.59 14.03
CA GLU A 138 12.93 4.13 14.39
C GLU A 138 13.44 5.20 13.40
N GLY A 139 12.70 5.50 12.34
CA GLY A 139 13.09 6.46 11.31
C GLY A 139 14.25 5.99 10.43
N ILE A 140 14.55 4.69 10.40
CA ILE A 140 15.64 4.11 9.59
C ILE A 140 15.19 4.08 8.14
N PRO A 141 15.95 4.69 7.19
CA PRO A 141 15.60 4.65 5.78
C PRO A 141 15.81 3.24 5.20
N ILE A 142 14.94 2.87 4.24
CA ILE A 142 15.09 1.63 3.46
C ILE A 142 15.56 2.01 2.06
N ASN A 143 16.50 1.25 1.50
CA ASN A 143 16.86 1.34 0.07
C ASN A 143 16.56 0.00 -0.62
N ILE A 144 15.64 0.01 -1.58
CA ILE A 144 15.34 -1.16 -2.41
C ILE A 144 16.34 -1.22 -3.56
N ARG A 145 17.12 -2.30 -3.61
CA ARG A 145 18.23 -2.50 -4.57
C ARG A 145 18.01 -3.75 -5.41
N ASN A 146 18.56 -3.76 -6.62
CA ASN A 146 18.47 -4.88 -7.54
C ASN A 146 19.74 -5.75 -7.49
N THR A 147 19.58 -7.02 -7.12
CA THR A 147 20.69 -8.00 -7.11
C THR A 147 21.28 -8.27 -8.49
N ASN A 148 20.46 -8.13 -9.56
CA ASN A 148 20.90 -8.35 -10.95
C ASN A 148 21.48 -7.08 -11.58
N ARG A 149 21.29 -5.92 -10.96
CA ARG A 149 21.78 -4.59 -11.38
C ARG A 149 22.25 -3.79 -10.18
N PRO A 150 23.35 -4.17 -9.54
CA PRO A 150 23.82 -3.55 -8.31
C PRO A 150 24.25 -2.08 -8.49
N GLU A 151 24.49 -1.63 -9.73
CA GLU A 151 24.78 -0.25 -10.09
C GLU A 151 23.55 0.68 -10.03
N ASP A 152 22.35 0.13 -10.12
CA ASP A 152 21.12 0.92 -10.01
C ASP A 152 20.95 1.46 -8.58
N LYS A 153 20.63 2.76 -8.47
CA LYS A 153 20.46 3.41 -7.16
C LYS A 153 19.26 2.90 -6.37
N GLY A 154 18.28 2.32 -7.06
CA GLY A 154 17.05 1.84 -6.47
C GLY A 154 16.13 2.94 -5.96
N THR A 155 15.26 2.60 -5.02
CA THR A 155 14.32 3.53 -4.38
C THR A 155 14.61 3.67 -2.90
N PHE A 156 14.69 4.91 -2.42
CA PHE A 156 14.78 5.22 -1.00
C PHE A 156 13.39 5.42 -0.42
N ILE A 157 13.07 4.68 0.66
CA ILE A 157 11.85 4.85 1.46
C ILE A 157 12.25 5.57 2.74
N VAL A 158 11.59 6.71 3.02
CA VAL A 158 11.93 7.58 4.14
C VAL A 158 10.68 8.05 4.88
N GLU A 159 10.82 8.47 6.15
CA GLU A 159 9.68 9.04 6.91
C GLU A 159 9.26 10.39 6.34
N SER A 160 10.23 11.25 6.06
CA SER A 160 10.01 12.57 5.46
C SER A 160 11.19 12.99 4.61
N THR A 161 10.97 13.92 3.70
CA THR A 161 12.03 14.46 2.86
C THR A 161 11.75 15.92 2.47
N CYS A 162 12.77 16.77 2.51
CA CYS A 162 12.72 18.13 2.00
C CYS A 162 13.03 18.19 0.49
N ARG A 163 13.44 17.09 -0.12
CA ARG A 163 13.73 17.04 -1.57
C ARG A 163 12.43 17.20 -2.35
N LYS A 164 12.43 18.14 -3.28
CA LYS A 164 11.32 18.26 -4.23
C LYS A 164 11.23 16.97 -5.06
N PRO A 165 10.04 16.42 -5.26
CA PRO A 165 9.88 15.27 -6.14
C PRO A 165 10.22 15.66 -7.59
N LYS A 166 10.74 14.71 -8.36
CA LYS A 166 11.06 14.93 -9.79
C LYS A 166 9.81 15.26 -10.60
N TYR A 167 8.69 14.63 -10.28
CA TYR A 167 7.39 14.86 -10.90
C TYR A 167 6.40 15.36 -9.84
N THR A 168 5.32 15.99 -10.25
CA THR A 168 4.22 16.41 -9.36
C THR A 168 3.60 15.24 -8.64
N ILE A 169 3.50 14.09 -9.34
CA ILE A 169 3.04 12.81 -8.77
C ILE A 169 4.23 11.92 -8.44
N THR A 170 4.06 11.04 -7.45
CA THR A 170 5.06 10.03 -7.09
C THR A 170 4.76 8.71 -7.80
N GLY A 171 3.48 8.33 -7.86
CA GLY A 171 3.10 7.09 -8.52
C GLY A 171 1.62 7.03 -8.87
N ILE A 172 1.30 6.05 -9.72
CA ILE A 172 -0.05 5.70 -10.15
C ILE A 172 -0.22 4.21 -9.94
N ALA A 173 -1.20 3.83 -9.13
CA ALA A 173 -1.55 2.44 -8.90
C ALA A 173 -3.06 2.26 -9.02
N GLY A 174 -3.52 1.05 -9.24
CA GLY A 174 -4.95 0.80 -9.31
C GLY A 174 -5.28 -0.68 -9.37
N LYS A 175 -6.54 -0.97 -9.11
CA LYS A 175 -7.11 -2.32 -9.15
C LYS A 175 -8.44 -2.29 -9.88
N LYS A 176 -8.77 -3.41 -10.51
CA LYS A 176 -10.09 -3.75 -11.06
C LYS A 176 -10.88 -4.57 -10.04
N GLY A 177 -12.15 -4.80 -10.33
CA GLY A 177 -13.00 -5.69 -9.54
C GLY A 177 -13.73 -5.00 -8.40
N PHE A 178 -14.19 -3.78 -8.63
CA PHE A 178 -15.05 -3.06 -7.72
C PHE A 178 -16.46 -2.93 -8.28
N CYS A 179 -17.41 -2.76 -7.37
CA CYS A 179 -18.76 -2.30 -7.69
C CYS A 179 -19.14 -1.12 -6.80
N SER A 180 -20.13 -0.38 -7.23
CA SER A 180 -20.71 0.74 -6.47
C SER A 180 -22.18 0.49 -6.17
N ILE A 181 -22.59 0.86 -4.97
CA ILE A 181 -23.98 0.85 -4.52
C ILE A 181 -24.35 2.31 -4.24
N ASN A 182 -25.12 2.91 -5.14
CA ASN A 182 -25.64 4.27 -5.01
C ASN A 182 -26.98 4.23 -4.32
N ILE A 183 -27.11 4.96 -3.23
CA ILE A 183 -28.30 5.03 -2.38
C ILE A 183 -28.81 6.46 -2.44
N GLU A 184 -30.04 6.63 -2.93
CA GLU A 184 -30.71 7.92 -3.04
C GLU A 184 -31.83 8.01 -2.01
N LYS A 185 -31.86 9.11 -1.28
CA LYS A 185 -32.92 9.39 -0.33
C LYS A 185 -33.14 10.89 -0.21
N SER A 186 -34.36 11.33 -0.46
CA SER A 186 -34.78 12.71 -0.28
C SER A 186 -34.55 13.15 1.17
N MET A 187 -33.94 14.31 1.35
CA MET A 187 -33.61 14.89 2.67
C MET A 187 -32.56 14.06 3.46
N MET A 188 -31.73 13.26 2.79
CA MET A 188 -30.70 12.43 3.41
C MET A 188 -29.78 13.23 4.34
N ASN A 189 -29.39 14.43 3.91
CA ASN A 189 -28.51 15.32 4.67
C ASN A 189 -29.12 15.81 6.02
N SER A 190 -30.42 15.73 6.18
CA SER A 190 -31.13 16.10 7.42
C SER A 190 -31.27 14.87 8.35
N GLU A 191 -31.02 13.66 7.90
CA GLU A 191 -31.19 12.46 8.71
C GLU A 191 -29.88 12.15 9.47
N ILE A 192 -29.87 12.50 10.77
CA ILE A 192 -28.74 12.23 11.65
C ILE A 192 -28.44 10.72 11.70
N GLY A 193 -27.22 10.33 11.41
CA GLY A 193 -26.78 8.93 11.48
C GLY A 193 -27.11 8.10 10.24
N PHE A 194 -27.55 8.71 9.14
CA PHE A 194 -27.83 8.00 7.89
C PHE A 194 -26.61 7.18 7.44
N GLY A 195 -25.45 7.82 7.27
CA GLY A 195 -24.20 7.13 6.85
C GLY A 195 -23.81 5.99 7.80
N ARG A 196 -23.96 6.15 9.12
CA ARG A 196 -23.72 5.07 10.08
C ARG A 196 -24.63 3.87 9.83
N LYS A 197 -25.93 4.11 9.59
CA LYS A 197 -26.89 3.03 9.32
C LYS A 197 -26.57 2.29 8.02
N VAL A 198 -26.16 3.02 6.97
CA VAL A 198 -25.72 2.41 5.70
C VAL A 198 -24.49 1.56 5.94
N LEU A 199 -23.43 2.10 6.54
CA LEU A 199 -22.19 1.37 6.78
C LEU A 199 -22.37 0.18 7.72
N GLN A 200 -23.33 0.26 8.67
CA GLN A 200 -23.68 -0.88 9.53
C GLN A 200 -24.17 -2.08 8.73
N VAL A 201 -24.89 -1.87 7.62
CA VAL A 201 -25.33 -2.99 6.76
C VAL A 201 -24.13 -3.77 6.19
N PHE A 202 -23.09 -3.05 5.74
CA PHE A 202 -21.87 -3.68 5.23
C PHE A 202 -21.09 -4.37 6.35
N GLU A 203 -20.97 -3.73 7.52
CA GLU A 203 -20.35 -4.31 8.71
C GLU A 203 -21.02 -5.62 9.13
N ASP A 204 -22.37 -5.64 9.22
CA ASP A 204 -23.16 -6.82 9.59
C ASP A 204 -22.94 -8.00 8.60
N GLN A 205 -22.58 -7.70 7.35
CA GLN A 205 -22.25 -8.69 6.32
C GLN A 205 -20.74 -8.98 6.22
N GLY A 206 -19.91 -8.33 7.03
CA GLY A 206 -18.46 -8.48 6.99
C GLY A 206 -17.85 -8.01 5.65
N ILE A 207 -18.40 -6.96 5.04
CA ILE A 207 -17.89 -6.34 3.81
C ILE A 207 -17.18 -5.06 4.17
N SER A 208 -15.91 -4.93 3.74
CA SER A 208 -15.13 -3.71 3.87
C SER A 208 -15.48 -2.74 2.74
N PHE A 209 -15.65 -1.46 3.05
CA PHE A 209 -15.80 -0.43 2.03
C PHE A 209 -14.43 0.19 1.66
N GLU A 210 -14.31 0.62 0.41
CA GLU A 210 -13.12 1.29 -0.11
C GLU A 210 -13.28 2.82 -0.07
N HIS A 211 -14.36 3.32 -0.64
CA HIS A 211 -14.69 4.74 -0.71
C HIS A 211 -16.19 4.97 -0.52
N VAL A 212 -16.53 6.16 0.03
CA VAL A 212 -17.91 6.52 0.31
C VAL A 212 -18.17 8.00 -0.05
N PRO A 213 -18.15 8.34 -1.34
CA PRO A 213 -18.56 9.68 -1.75
C PRO A 213 -20.03 9.90 -1.45
N SER A 214 -20.35 11.09 -0.94
CA SER A 214 -21.71 11.45 -0.57
C SER A 214 -22.07 12.85 -1.06
N GLY A 215 -23.29 12.99 -1.56
CA GLY A 215 -23.94 14.25 -1.96
C GLY A 215 -24.93 14.72 -0.90
N ILE A 216 -25.92 15.52 -1.33
CA ILE A 216 -26.98 16.03 -0.47
C ILE A 216 -28.02 14.93 -0.20
N ASP A 217 -28.47 14.26 -1.26
CA ASP A 217 -29.50 13.23 -1.24
C ASP A 217 -29.00 11.88 -1.74
N THR A 218 -27.69 11.72 -1.87
CA THR A 218 -27.06 10.50 -2.39
C THR A 218 -25.85 10.10 -1.57
N MET A 219 -25.66 8.80 -1.39
CA MET A 219 -24.47 8.19 -0.80
C MET A 219 -24.09 6.96 -1.61
N THR A 220 -22.87 6.90 -2.09
CA THR A 220 -22.39 5.74 -2.85
C THR A 220 -21.32 5.00 -2.05
N VAL A 221 -21.45 3.69 -1.94
CA VAL A 221 -20.46 2.82 -1.28
C VAL A 221 -19.74 2.01 -2.35
N TYR A 222 -18.40 2.11 -2.39
CA TYR A 222 -17.55 1.30 -3.25
C TYR A 222 -16.99 0.13 -2.46
N VAL A 223 -17.13 -1.08 -2.98
CA VAL A 223 -16.69 -2.32 -2.34
C VAL A 223 -16.03 -3.25 -3.38
N HIS A 224 -15.31 -4.25 -2.91
CA HIS A 224 -14.86 -5.34 -3.78
C HIS A 224 -16.06 -6.12 -4.32
N GLN A 225 -16.10 -6.29 -5.64
CA GLN A 225 -17.24 -6.93 -6.34
C GLN A 225 -17.44 -8.38 -5.89
N ASP A 226 -16.36 -9.16 -5.78
CA ASP A 226 -16.41 -10.57 -5.38
C ASP A 226 -17.02 -10.75 -3.97
N GLU A 227 -16.67 -9.86 -3.02
CA GLU A 227 -17.20 -9.91 -1.65
C GLU A 227 -18.67 -9.52 -1.59
N PHE A 228 -19.09 -8.64 -2.48
CA PHE A 228 -20.45 -8.12 -2.54
C PHE A 228 -21.42 -9.08 -3.23
N GLU A 229 -21.05 -9.67 -4.37
CA GLU A 229 -21.93 -10.51 -5.20
C GLU A 229 -22.57 -11.65 -4.41
N GLU A 230 -21.80 -12.29 -3.52
CA GLU A 230 -22.31 -13.36 -2.67
C GLU A 230 -23.35 -12.89 -1.63
N LYS A 231 -23.38 -11.62 -1.31
CA LYS A 231 -24.16 -11.00 -0.22
C LYS A 231 -25.10 -9.89 -0.69
N GLU A 232 -25.22 -9.69 -1.99
CA GLU A 232 -25.98 -8.60 -2.61
C GLU A 232 -27.39 -8.49 -2.04
N GLN A 233 -28.14 -9.59 -2.03
CA GLN A 233 -29.53 -9.59 -1.56
C GLN A 233 -29.66 -9.17 -0.09
N GLN A 234 -28.74 -9.63 0.77
CA GLN A 234 -28.72 -9.30 2.19
C GLN A 234 -28.40 -7.82 2.42
N VAL A 235 -27.42 -7.30 1.66
CA VAL A 235 -27.03 -5.88 1.73
C VAL A 235 -28.18 -4.99 1.27
N ILE A 236 -28.77 -5.26 0.11
CA ILE A 236 -29.87 -4.47 -0.44
C ILE A 236 -31.10 -4.50 0.50
N ALA A 237 -31.48 -5.68 1.00
CA ALA A 237 -32.56 -5.80 1.98
C ALA A 237 -32.26 -5.06 3.29
N GLY A 238 -30.99 -5.09 3.75
CA GLY A 238 -30.53 -4.36 4.93
C GLY A 238 -30.63 -2.85 4.75
N ILE A 239 -30.20 -2.33 3.59
CA ILE A 239 -30.31 -0.91 3.24
C ILE A 239 -31.78 -0.47 3.26
N HIS A 240 -32.68 -1.19 2.55
CA HIS A 240 -34.11 -0.86 2.55
C HIS A 240 -34.71 -0.88 3.94
N ARG A 241 -34.35 -1.84 4.78
CA ARG A 241 -34.85 -1.96 6.15
C ARG A 241 -34.39 -0.79 7.06
N LEU A 242 -33.12 -0.41 7.01
CA LEU A 242 -32.52 0.56 7.97
C LEU A 242 -32.69 2.01 7.55
N VAL A 243 -32.64 2.31 6.26
CA VAL A 243 -32.64 3.71 5.79
C VAL A 243 -33.80 4.05 4.88
N GLN A 244 -34.58 3.08 4.40
CA GLN A 244 -35.75 3.28 3.53
C GLN A 244 -35.44 4.27 2.38
N PRO A 245 -34.52 3.92 1.48
CA PRO A 245 -34.10 4.79 0.38
C PRO A 245 -35.23 4.92 -0.65
N ASP A 246 -35.22 6.02 -1.39
CA ASP A 246 -36.13 6.21 -2.53
C ASP A 246 -35.69 5.33 -3.70
N PHE A 247 -34.36 5.18 -3.88
CA PHE A 247 -33.78 4.37 -4.96
C PHE A 247 -32.44 3.77 -4.55
N VAL A 248 -32.12 2.57 -5.05
CA VAL A 248 -30.79 1.95 -4.93
C VAL A 248 -30.37 1.45 -6.30
N GLU A 249 -29.23 1.91 -6.78
CA GLU A 249 -28.63 1.49 -8.05
C GLU A 249 -27.27 0.88 -7.81
N MET A 250 -26.96 -0.16 -8.58
CA MET A 250 -25.66 -0.82 -8.55
C MET A 250 -24.98 -0.75 -9.91
N GLU A 251 -23.67 -0.53 -9.89
CA GLU A 251 -22.83 -0.61 -11.07
C GLU A 251 -21.62 -1.50 -10.78
N SER A 252 -21.45 -2.54 -11.58
CA SER A 252 -20.34 -3.50 -11.52
C SER A 252 -19.22 -3.14 -12.51
N ASP A 253 -18.16 -3.94 -12.52
CA ASP A 253 -17.03 -3.81 -13.45
C ASP A 253 -16.32 -2.46 -13.38
N LEU A 254 -16.13 -1.98 -12.18
CA LEU A 254 -15.41 -0.75 -11.90
C LEU A 254 -13.95 -1.02 -11.52
N ALA A 255 -13.09 -0.05 -11.81
CA ALA A 255 -11.71 0.01 -11.40
C ALA A 255 -11.44 1.31 -10.65
N LEU A 256 -10.60 1.23 -9.62
CA LEU A 256 -10.14 2.38 -8.86
C LEU A 256 -8.65 2.64 -9.17
N ILE A 257 -8.32 3.89 -9.42
CA ILE A 257 -6.97 4.38 -9.73
C ILE A 257 -6.58 5.43 -8.71
N ALA A 258 -5.48 5.20 -7.99
CA ALA A 258 -4.89 6.18 -7.09
C ALA A 258 -3.75 6.91 -7.80
N VAL A 259 -3.85 8.21 -7.89
CA VAL A 259 -2.76 9.11 -8.26
C VAL A 259 -2.18 9.68 -6.98
N VAL A 260 -0.97 9.31 -6.64
CA VAL A 260 -0.33 9.61 -5.36
C VAL A 260 0.86 10.53 -5.54
N GLY A 261 1.02 11.52 -4.68
CA GLY A 261 2.25 12.32 -4.68
C GLY A 261 2.22 13.52 -3.73
N ARG A 262 3.28 13.64 -2.93
CA ARG A 262 3.49 14.81 -2.05
C ARG A 262 3.60 16.13 -2.80
N GLY A 263 4.00 16.09 -4.08
CA GLY A 263 4.07 17.27 -4.93
C GLY A 263 2.72 17.88 -5.28
N MET A 264 1.64 17.11 -5.17
CA MET A 264 0.28 17.58 -5.48
C MET A 264 -0.19 18.67 -4.52
N LYS A 265 0.16 18.55 -3.23
CA LYS A 265 -0.22 19.52 -2.20
C LYS A 265 0.26 20.95 -2.48
N SER A 266 1.38 21.10 -3.16
CA SER A 266 1.97 22.41 -3.48
C SER A 266 1.80 22.84 -4.93
N THR A 267 1.22 22.00 -5.78
CA THR A 267 1.11 22.25 -7.22
C THR A 267 -0.36 22.48 -7.63
N ARG A 268 -0.66 23.74 -7.93
CA ARG A 268 -2.01 24.12 -8.40
C ARG A 268 -2.30 23.47 -9.77
N GLY A 269 -3.56 23.12 -10.00
CA GLY A 269 -4.02 22.58 -11.28
C GLY A 269 -3.73 21.10 -11.51
N THR A 270 -3.20 20.36 -10.53
CA THR A 270 -2.91 18.93 -10.65
C THR A 270 -4.16 18.12 -11.03
N ALA A 271 -5.28 18.33 -10.32
CA ALA A 271 -6.56 17.69 -10.64
C ALA A 271 -7.03 18.03 -12.06
N GLY A 272 -6.94 19.32 -12.45
CA GLY A 272 -7.31 19.74 -13.81
C GLY A 272 -6.50 19.03 -14.89
N ARG A 273 -5.20 18.83 -14.69
CA ARG A 273 -4.34 18.06 -15.64
C ARG A 273 -4.74 16.59 -15.71
N ILE A 274 -5.03 15.96 -14.58
CA ILE A 274 -5.50 14.57 -14.53
C ILE A 274 -6.78 14.43 -15.35
N PHE A 275 -7.80 15.25 -15.07
CA PHE A 275 -9.10 15.13 -15.76
C PHE A 275 -9.03 15.55 -17.22
N SER A 276 -8.18 16.52 -17.58
CA SER A 276 -7.90 16.83 -18.99
C SER A 276 -7.28 15.65 -19.72
N ALA A 277 -6.32 14.96 -19.11
CA ALA A 277 -5.71 13.76 -19.72
C ALA A 277 -6.74 12.65 -19.94
N LEU A 278 -7.61 12.39 -18.95
CA LEU A 278 -8.68 11.40 -19.07
C LEU A 278 -9.70 11.77 -20.15
N ALA A 279 -10.09 13.05 -20.23
CA ALA A 279 -11.00 13.54 -21.25
C ALA A 279 -10.42 13.38 -22.66
N HIS A 280 -9.16 13.77 -22.88
CA HIS A 280 -8.47 13.56 -24.16
C HIS A 280 -8.31 12.09 -24.54
N ALA A 281 -8.16 11.23 -23.54
CA ALA A 281 -8.15 9.79 -23.74
C ALA A 281 -9.56 9.19 -23.93
N ASN A 282 -10.62 10.00 -23.95
CA ASN A 282 -12.01 9.52 -24.02
C ASN A 282 -12.32 8.46 -22.95
N VAL A 283 -11.96 8.77 -21.69
CA VAL A 283 -12.25 7.97 -20.50
C VAL A 283 -13.35 8.67 -19.70
N ASN A 284 -14.42 7.95 -19.40
CA ASN A 284 -15.49 8.45 -18.53
C ASN A 284 -15.14 8.22 -17.07
N VAL A 285 -15.15 9.28 -16.27
CA VAL A 285 -14.89 9.22 -14.82
C VAL A 285 -16.20 8.92 -14.07
N LYS A 286 -16.20 7.86 -13.28
CA LYS A 286 -17.34 7.39 -12.48
C LYS A 286 -17.31 7.92 -11.06
N MET A 287 -16.12 8.13 -10.50
CA MET A 287 -15.92 8.61 -9.14
C MET A 287 -14.67 9.48 -9.06
N ILE A 288 -14.73 10.46 -8.19
CA ILE A 288 -13.58 11.28 -7.78
C ILE A 288 -13.61 11.39 -6.27
N ASP A 289 -12.51 11.02 -5.62
CA ASP A 289 -12.31 11.23 -4.20
C ASP A 289 -10.94 11.86 -3.95
N GLN A 290 -10.92 12.97 -3.21
CA GLN A 290 -9.70 13.64 -2.77
C GLN A 290 -9.91 14.14 -1.34
N GLY A 291 -9.26 13.48 -0.39
CA GLY A 291 -9.29 13.90 1.00
C GLY A 291 -8.56 15.23 1.24
N SER A 292 -8.84 15.87 2.37
CA SER A 292 -8.21 17.15 2.80
C SER A 292 -6.68 17.06 2.95
N SER A 293 -6.12 15.87 2.97
CA SER A 293 -4.67 15.64 3.02
C SER A 293 -3.95 15.97 1.72
N GLU A 294 -4.67 15.97 0.58
CA GLU A 294 -4.15 16.24 -0.78
C GLU A 294 -2.99 15.33 -1.22
N TRP A 295 -2.85 14.14 -0.59
CA TRP A 295 -1.78 13.20 -0.91
C TRP A 295 -2.11 12.29 -2.08
N ASN A 296 -3.40 12.09 -2.34
CA ASN A 296 -3.90 11.26 -3.41
C ASN A 296 -5.14 11.86 -4.06
N ILE A 297 -5.41 11.43 -5.28
CA ILE A 297 -6.70 11.58 -5.95
C ILE A 297 -7.07 10.16 -6.40
N ILE A 298 -8.23 9.69 -5.94
CA ILE A 298 -8.77 8.40 -6.35
C ILE A 298 -9.80 8.64 -7.46
N ILE A 299 -9.70 7.84 -8.50
CA ILE A 299 -10.53 7.97 -9.69
C ILE A 299 -11.17 6.61 -9.98
N GLY A 300 -12.49 6.56 -10.00
CA GLY A 300 -13.25 5.41 -10.46
C GLY A 300 -13.50 5.49 -11.96
N VAL A 301 -13.24 4.40 -12.66
CA VAL A 301 -13.49 4.22 -14.09
C VAL A 301 -14.06 2.83 -14.35
N ARG A 302 -14.56 2.56 -15.57
CA ARG A 302 -14.90 1.19 -15.96
C ARG A 302 -13.65 0.33 -16.12
N ASN A 303 -13.76 -0.97 -15.88
CA ASN A 303 -12.67 -1.93 -16.03
C ASN A 303 -11.99 -1.86 -17.41
N GLU A 304 -12.78 -1.61 -18.47
CA GLU A 304 -12.30 -1.49 -19.86
C GLU A 304 -11.42 -0.26 -20.10
N ASP A 305 -11.64 0.83 -19.35
CA ASP A 305 -10.88 2.08 -19.46
C ASP A 305 -9.63 2.13 -18.57
N PHE A 306 -9.43 1.14 -17.71
CA PHE A 306 -8.42 1.16 -16.66
C PHE A 306 -7.00 1.42 -17.17
N GLU A 307 -6.49 0.60 -18.10
CA GLU A 307 -5.14 0.74 -18.63
C GLU A 307 -4.96 2.04 -19.42
N LYS A 308 -6.00 2.44 -20.14
CA LYS A 308 -6.04 3.67 -20.94
C LYS A 308 -5.95 4.90 -20.05
N ALA A 309 -6.68 4.89 -18.94
CA ALA A 309 -6.65 5.96 -17.94
C ALA A 309 -5.26 6.10 -17.31
N ILE A 310 -4.65 4.99 -16.87
CA ILE A 310 -3.30 4.97 -16.30
C ILE A 310 -2.27 5.52 -17.29
N LYS A 311 -2.30 5.09 -18.56
CA LYS A 311 -1.39 5.59 -19.60
C LYS A 311 -1.53 7.10 -19.80
N ALA A 312 -2.76 7.60 -19.90
CA ALA A 312 -3.02 9.02 -20.10
C ALA A 312 -2.49 9.87 -18.93
N ILE A 313 -2.70 9.43 -17.69
CA ILE A 313 -2.19 10.12 -16.52
C ILE A 313 -0.65 10.05 -16.46
N TYR A 314 -0.05 8.90 -16.76
CA TYR A 314 1.39 8.75 -16.81
C TYR A 314 2.02 9.71 -17.84
N ASP A 315 1.45 9.76 -19.05
CA ASP A 315 1.99 10.57 -20.13
C ASP A 315 2.00 12.06 -19.81
N ILE A 316 0.96 12.60 -19.18
CA ILE A 316 0.91 14.02 -18.85
C ILE A 316 1.87 14.44 -17.74
N PHE A 317 2.16 13.57 -16.77
CA PHE A 317 3.02 13.92 -15.64
C PHE A 317 4.47 13.51 -15.81
N VAL A 318 4.76 12.46 -16.56
CA VAL A 318 6.09 11.87 -16.65
C VAL A 318 6.70 12.05 -18.03
N THR A 319 5.94 11.85 -19.09
CA THR A 319 6.45 11.94 -20.46
C THR A 319 6.46 13.38 -20.95
N THR A 320 5.36 14.10 -20.80
CA THR A 320 5.20 15.47 -21.32
C THR A 320 5.70 16.53 -20.34
N GLN A 321 5.67 16.27 -19.05
CA GLN A 321 6.11 17.17 -17.96
C GLN A 321 5.46 18.57 -17.98
N LEU A 322 4.19 18.63 -18.43
CA LEU A 322 3.40 19.87 -18.50
C LEU A 322 2.91 20.31 -17.11
#